data_3e2a027cf1e6d663d3c19dd9410ef68e
#
_entry.id   3e2a027cf1e6d663d3c19dd9410ef68e
#
_cell.length_a   1.000
_cell.length_b   1.000
_cell.length_c   1.000
_cell.angle_alpha   90.00
_cell.angle_beta   90.00
_cell.angle_gamma   90.00
#
_symmetry.space_group_name_H-M   'P 1'
#
loop_
_entity.id
_entity.type
_entity.pdbx_description
1 polymer ?
#
loop_
_entity_poly.entity_id
_entity_poly.type
_entity_poly.pdbx_seq_one_letter_code
_entity_poly.pdbx_strand_id
1 'polypeptide(L)'
;MTPDQLQAAVLALIAGARLKAAGGLTVSEFGSLTVEVIRLAVAGLDTISTLDGAAKKAWALSCVGTLFDAVADSCVPFVAKPVWWIVRPAVRTLVLSAAGGALEQILALTRAAAPEPVA
;
A
#
# COMPACT_ATOMS: atom_id res chain seq x y z
N MET A 1 5.74 7.84 16.89
CA MET A 1 5.85 8.36 15.51
C MET A 1 4.72 9.35 15.26
N THR A 2 5.03 10.48 14.67
CA THR A 2 4.02 11.47 14.28
C THR A 2 3.46 11.15 12.90
N PRO A 3 2.27 11.67 12.52
CA PRO A 3 1.75 11.51 11.16
C PRO A 3 2.72 11.99 10.08
N ASP A 4 3.42 13.11 10.32
CA ASP A 4 4.40 13.64 9.37
C ASP A 4 5.61 12.71 9.21
N GLN A 5 6.08 12.10 10.30
CA GLN A 5 7.16 11.11 10.25
C GLN A 5 6.75 9.87 9.49
N LEU A 6 5.53 9.39 9.69
CA LEU A 6 5.00 8.24 8.97
C LEU A 6 4.86 8.53 7.47
N GLN A 7 4.34 9.70 7.12
CA GLN A 7 4.23 10.12 5.72
C GLN A 7 5.60 10.20 5.06
N ALA A 8 6.59 10.77 5.74
CA ALA A 8 7.95 10.85 5.23
C ALA A 8 8.56 9.45 5.02
N ALA A 9 8.32 8.51 5.93
CA ALA A 9 8.80 7.14 5.81
C ALA A 9 8.15 6.42 4.60
N VAL A 10 6.85 6.58 4.41
CA VAL A 10 6.14 5.99 3.26
C VAL A 10 6.62 6.60 1.95
N LEU A 11 6.80 7.91 1.88
CA LEU A 11 7.31 8.58 0.69
C LEU A 11 8.74 8.16 0.36
N ALA A 12 9.59 7.94 1.38
CA ALA A 12 10.93 7.42 1.19
C ALA A 12 10.92 6.00 0.62
N LEU A 13 10.02 5.13 1.10
CA LEU A 13 9.84 3.79 0.57
C LEU A 13 9.39 3.82 -0.89
N ILE A 14 8.44 4.68 -1.22
CA ILE A 14 7.95 4.87 -2.59
C ILE A 14 9.05 5.41 -3.51
N ALA A 15 9.85 6.36 -3.04
CA ALA A 15 10.98 6.88 -3.79
C ALA A 15 12.01 5.78 -4.11
N GLY A 16 12.32 4.91 -3.13
CA GLY A 16 13.16 3.74 -3.35
C GLY A 16 12.57 2.77 -4.36
N ALA A 17 11.25 2.56 -4.32
CA ALA A 17 10.54 1.73 -5.28
C ALA A 17 10.61 2.30 -6.70
N ARG A 18 10.51 3.62 -6.86
CA ARG A 18 10.67 4.28 -8.17
C ARG A 18 12.08 4.08 -8.76
N LEU A 19 13.10 4.12 -7.92
CA LEU A 19 14.47 3.84 -8.35
C LEU A 19 14.63 2.41 -8.85
N LYS A 20 14.06 1.43 -8.14
CA LYS A 20 14.03 0.03 -8.58
C LYS A 20 13.24 -0.12 -9.88
N ALA A 21 12.13 0.57 -10.02
CA ALA A 21 11.25 0.51 -11.18
C ALA A 21 11.89 1.09 -12.45
N ALA A 22 12.88 1.97 -12.32
CA ALA A 22 13.58 2.55 -13.47
C ALA A 22 14.24 1.48 -14.34
N GLY A 23 14.67 0.35 -13.76
CA GLY A 23 15.23 -0.79 -14.50
C GLY A 23 14.20 -1.84 -14.91
N GLY A 24 12.92 -1.58 -14.69
CA GLY A 24 11.82 -2.53 -14.87
C GLY A 24 11.41 -3.16 -13.55
N LEU A 25 10.12 -3.42 -13.41
CA LEU A 25 9.53 -3.98 -12.19
C LEU A 25 8.62 -5.14 -12.57
N THR A 26 8.78 -6.30 -11.92
CA THR A 26 7.87 -7.44 -12.09
C THR A 26 6.61 -7.25 -11.26
N VAL A 27 5.54 -7.96 -11.64
CA VAL A 27 4.29 -7.96 -10.86
C VAL A 27 4.54 -8.49 -9.45
N SER A 28 5.39 -9.51 -9.31
CA SER A 28 5.77 -10.06 -8.01
C SER A 28 6.47 -9.02 -7.14
N GLU A 29 7.40 -8.26 -7.72
CA GLU A 29 8.09 -7.18 -7.01
C GLU A 29 7.14 -6.06 -6.62
N PHE A 30 6.19 -5.71 -7.49
CA PHE A 30 5.14 -4.75 -7.17
C PHE A 30 4.29 -5.23 -5.99
N GLY A 31 3.91 -6.51 -5.99
CA GLY A 31 3.15 -7.11 -4.89
C GLY A 31 3.92 -7.04 -3.56
N SER A 32 5.22 -7.35 -3.59
CA SER A 32 6.08 -7.24 -2.41
C SER A 32 6.17 -5.81 -1.89
N LEU A 33 6.31 -4.83 -2.77
CA LEU A 33 6.35 -3.41 -2.40
C LEU A 33 5.01 -2.97 -1.79
N THR A 34 3.90 -3.43 -2.34
CA THR A 34 2.57 -3.15 -1.79
C THR A 34 2.43 -3.67 -0.37
N VAL A 35 2.88 -4.90 -0.11
CA VAL A 35 2.88 -5.48 1.24
C VAL A 35 3.77 -4.67 2.19
N GLU A 36 4.95 -4.25 1.75
CA GLU A 36 5.84 -3.40 2.56
C GLU A 36 5.18 -2.07 2.94
N VAL A 37 4.51 -1.41 1.99
CA VAL A 37 3.78 -0.16 2.24
C VAL A 37 2.66 -0.39 3.25
N ILE A 38 1.88 -1.45 3.09
CA ILE A 38 0.80 -1.78 4.03
C ILE A 38 1.35 -2.04 5.43
N ARG A 39 2.41 -2.83 5.55
CA ARG A 39 3.02 -3.13 6.86
C ARG A 39 3.55 -1.89 7.54
N LEU A 40 4.24 -1.04 6.80
CA LEU A 40 4.75 0.23 7.33
C LEU A 40 3.60 1.13 7.78
N ALA A 41 2.54 1.24 6.98
CA ALA A 41 1.39 2.05 7.30
C ALA A 41 0.68 1.54 8.57
N VAL A 42 0.42 0.23 8.66
CA VAL A 42 -0.24 -0.37 9.84
C VAL A 42 0.61 -0.17 11.08
N ALA A 43 1.91 -0.47 11.01
CA ALA A 43 2.80 -0.32 12.16
C ALA A 43 2.90 1.13 12.62
N GLY A 44 2.98 2.08 11.70
CA GLY A 44 3.04 3.50 12.03
C GLY A 44 1.73 4.04 12.57
N LEU A 45 0.61 3.65 11.95
CA LEU A 45 -0.73 4.12 12.36
C LEU A 45 -1.11 3.61 13.75
N ASP A 46 -0.63 2.43 14.16
CA ASP A 46 -0.87 1.92 15.51
C ASP A 46 -0.24 2.81 16.59
N THR A 47 0.74 3.63 16.25
CA THR A 47 1.35 4.60 17.16
C THR A 47 0.60 5.93 17.22
N ILE A 48 -0.40 6.13 16.35
CA ILE A 48 -1.16 7.38 16.24
C ILE A 48 -2.55 7.14 16.83
N SER A 49 -2.77 7.59 18.05
CA SER A 49 -4.02 7.36 18.78
C SER A 49 -5.17 8.28 18.36
N THR A 50 -4.90 9.32 17.59
CA THR A 50 -5.90 10.31 17.19
C THR A 50 -6.76 9.89 16.01
N LEU A 51 -6.42 8.81 15.32
CA LEU A 51 -7.17 8.30 14.18
C LEU A 51 -8.00 7.08 14.58
N ASP A 52 -9.24 7.01 14.10
CA ASP A 52 -10.06 5.82 14.23
C ASP A 52 -9.68 4.76 13.18
N GLY A 53 -10.26 3.55 13.29
CA GLY A 53 -9.94 2.44 12.39
C GLY A 53 -10.28 2.73 10.93
N ALA A 54 -11.38 3.42 10.64
CA ALA A 54 -11.78 3.78 9.29
C ALA A 54 -10.80 4.78 8.68
N ALA A 55 -10.38 5.79 9.45
CA ALA A 55 -9.40 6.78 9.01
C ALA A 55 -8.04 6.14 8.76
N LYS A 56 -7.61 5.21 9.62
CA LYS A 56 -6.36 4.45 9.45
C LYS A 56 -6.38 3.63 8.17
N LYS A 57 -7.47 2.92 7.90
CA LYS A 57 -7.65 2.13 6.68
C LYS A 57 -7.60 3.02 5.43
N ALA A 58 -8.33 4.12 5.44
CA ALA A 58 -8.34 5.08 4.33
C ALA A 58 -6.95 5.64 4.05
N TRP A 59 -6.19 5.96 5.10
CA TRP A 59 -4.83 6.46 4.98
C TRP A 59 -3.89 5.41 4.37
N ALA A 60 -3.97 4.17 4.84
CA ALA A 60 -3.16 3.06 4.31
C ALA A 60 -3.48 2.79 2.83
N LEU A 61 -4.76 2.78 2.45
CA LEU A 61 -5.15 2.62 1.05
C LEU A 61 -4.69 3.77 0.17
N SER A 62 -4.69 5.00 0.69
CA SER A 62 -4.12 6.16 0.00
C SER A 62 -2.63 5.95 -0.30
N CYS A 63 -1.88 5.37 0.63
CA CYS A 63 -0.47 5.03 0.42
C CYS A 63 -0.29 4.00 -0.69
N VAL A 64 -1.12 2.96 -0.74
CA VAL A 64 -1.10 1.96 -1.80
C VAL A 64 -1.43 2.60 -3.15
N GLY A 65 -2.42 3.49 -3.20
CA GLY A 65 -2.75 4.25 -4.40
C GLY A 65 -1.57 5.10 -4.90
N THR A 66 -0.87 5.77 -4.00
CA THR A 66 0.32 6.55 -4.32
C THR A 66 1.43 5.67 -4.88
N LEU A 67 1.67 4.50 -4.27
CA LEU A 67 2.63 3.52 -4.79
C LEU A 67 2.24 3.06 -6.20
N PHE A 68 0.98 2.72 -6.40
CA PHE A 68 0.47 2.31 -7.71
C PHE A 68 0.74 3.39 -8.77
N ASP A 69 0.35 4.62 -8.48
CA ASP A 69 0.52 5.74 -9.41
C ASP A 69 2.00 6.01 -9.71
N ALA A 70 2.89 5.72 -8.76
CA ALA A 70 4.32 5.95 -8.92
C ALA A 70 5.01 4.88 -9.78
N VAL A 71 4.63 3.59 -9.65
CA VAL A 71 5.45 2.49 -10.18
C VAL A 71 4.70 1.47 -11.03
N ALA A 72 3.38 1.45 -11.04
CA ALA A 72 2.62 0.40 -11.73
C ALA A 72 2.89 0.39 -13.25
N ASP A 73 3.09 1.55 -13.85
CA ASP A 73 3.36 1.66 -15.28
C ASP A 73 4.68 0.97 -15.68
N SER A 74 5.62 0.83 -14.74
CA SER A 74 6.90 0.16 -14.95
C SER A 74 6.75 -1.36 -15.05
N CYS A 75 5.62 -1.93 -14.62
CA CYS A 75 5.33 -3.36 -14.74
C CYS A 75 4.83 -3.74 -16.13
N VAL A 76 4.50 -2.76 -16.98
CA VAL A 76 3.83 -2.99 -18.27
C VAL A 76 4.84 -2.85 -19.40
N PRO A 77 4.98 -3.87 -20.29
CA PRO A 77 5.82 -3.78 -21.45
C PRO A 77 5.38 -2.62 -22.37
N PHE A 78 6.34 -2.03 -23.08
CA PHE A 78 6.05 -0.91 -23.97
C PHE A 78 4.97 -1.23 -25.01
N VAL A 79 5.00 -2.45 -25.55
CA VAL A 79 4.02 -2.89 -26.56
C VAL A 79 2.59 -2.97 -26.02
N ALA A 80 2.42 -3.14 -24.72
CA ALA A 80 1.12 -3.22 -24.06
C ALA A 80 0.64 -1.87 -23.50
N LYS A 81 1.43 -0.81 -23.59
CA LYS A 81 1.09 0.52 -23.06
C LYS A 81 -0.26 1.07 -23.57
N PRO A 82 -0.59 1.00 -24.86
CA PRO A 82 -1.88 1.51 -25.32
C PRO A 82 -3.08 0.84 -24.66
N VAL A 83 -3.04 -0.50 -24.50
CA VAL A 83 -4.08 -1.26 -23.79
C VAL A 83 -4.06 -0.92 -22.31
N TRP A 84 -2.87 -0.80 -21.72
CA TRP A 84 -2.69 -0.46 -20.32
C TRP A 84 -3.39 0.84 -19.96
N TRP A 85 -3.23 1.90 -20.75
CA TRP A 85 -3.84 3.18 -20.46
C TRP A 85 -5.37 3.12 -20.46
N ILE A 86 -5.96 2.20 -21.24
CA ILE A 86 -7.41 1.97 -21.27
C ILE A 86 -7.86 1.25 -19.99
N VAL A 87 -7.14 0.21 -19.55
CA VAL A 87 -7.54 -0.64 -18.43
C VAL A 87 -6.99 -0.18 -17.07
N ARG A 88 -6.05 0.76 -17.06
CA ARG A 88 -5.37 1.23 -15.85
C ARG A 88 -6.32 1.61 -14.72
N PRO A 89 -7.40 2.38 -14.94
CA PRO A 89 -8.33 2.72 -13.86
C PRO A 89 -8.99 1.48 -13.23
N ALA A 90 -9.34 0.48 -14.05
CA ALA A 90 -9.94 -0.76 -13.56
C ALA A 90 -8.93 -1.58 -12.76
N VAL A 91 -7.69 -1.67 -13.22
CA VAL A 91 -6.60 -2.38 -12.51
C VAL A 91 -6.31 -1.67 -11.18
N ARG A 92 -6.28 -0.35 -11.16
CA ARG A 92 -6.09 0.43 -9.92
C ARG A 92 -7.18 0.11 -8.91
N THR A 93 -8.41 0.05 -9.33
CA THR A 93 -9.55 -0.32 -8.47
C THR A 93 -9.39 -1.72 -7.92
N LEU A 94 -8.97 -2.69 -8.75
CA LEU A 94 -8.73 -4.07 -8.32
C LEU A 94 -7.58 -4.15 -7.31
N VAL A 95 -6.48 -3.44 -7.53
CA VAL A 95 -5.34 -3.40 -6.61
C VAL A 95 -5.76 -2.82 -5.26
N LEU A 96 -6.51 -1.72 -5.26
CA LEU A 96 -6.99 -1.11 -4.02
C LEU A 96 -7.99 -2.00 -3.29
N SER A 97 -8.84 -2.71 -4.00
CA SER A 97 -9.77 -3.68 -3.40
C SER A 97 -9.02 -4.85 -2.77
N ALA A 98 -8.03 -5.39 -3.46
CA ALA A 98 -7.18 -6.46 -2.92
C ALA A 98 -6.37 -5.98 -1.71
N ALA A 99 -5.83 -4.77 -1.76
CA ALA A 99 -5.10 -4.17 -0.66
C ALA A 99 -6.03 -3.94 0.55
N GLY A 100 -7.27 -3.52 0.32
CA GLY A 100 -8.27 -3.37 1.37
C GLY A 100 -8.57 -4.69 2.08
N GLY A 101 -8.72 -5.78 1.31
CA GLY A 101 -8.91 -7.12 1.86
C GLY A 101 -7.70 -7.60 2.65
N ALA A 102 -6.49 -7.43 2.11
CA ALA A 102 -5.25 -7.78 2.79
C ALA A 102 -5.06 -6.96 4.08
N LEU A 103 -5.37 -5.68 4.04
CA LEU A 103 -5.30 -4.80 5.21
C LEU A 103 -6.25 -5.28 6.32
N GLU A 104 -7.47 -5.66 5.98
CA GLU A 104 -8.43 -6.19 6.94
C GLU A 104 -7.95 -7.50 7.56
N GLN A 105 -7.33 -8.38 6.77
CA GLN A 105 -6.74 -9.62 7.28
C GLN A 105 -5.58 -9.35 8.23
N ILE A 106 -4.70 -8.41 7.89
CA ILE A 106 -3.58 -8.01 8.76
C ILE A 106 -4.11 -7.45 10.07
N LEU A 107 -5.12 -6.59 10.03
CA LEU A 107 -5.74 -6.02 11.22
C LEU A 107 -6.43 -7.10 12.07
N ALA A 108 -7.12 -8.06 11.43
CA ALA A 108 -7.75 -9.17 12.12
C ALA A 108 -6.72 -10.06 12.81
N LEU A 109 -5.60 -10.36 12.15
CA LEU A 109 -4.50 -11.13 12.75
C LEU A 109 -3.85 -10.38 13.92
N THR A 110 -3.67 -9.08 13.79
CA THR A 110 -3.15 -8.24 14.88
C THR A 110 -4.08 -8.24 16.08
N ARG A 111 -5.38 -8.14 15.85
CA ARG A 111 -6.40 -8.23 16.92
C ARG A 111 -6.43 -9.61 17.57
N ALA A 112 -6.31 -10.67 16.78
CA ALA A 112 -6.28 -12.04 17.29
C ALA A 112 -5.02 -12.31 18.13
N ALA A 113 -3.89 -11.69 17.80
CA ALA A 113 -2.65 -11.79 18.56
C ALA A 113 -2.64 -10.93 19.82
N ALA A 114 -3.47 -9.87 19.87
CA ALA A 114 -3.61 -9.01 21.04
C ALA A 114 -4.44 -9.74 22.10
N PRO A 115 -4.03 -9.70 23.40
CA PRO A 115 -4.88 -10.26 24.45
C PRO A 115 -6.18 -9.46 24.52
N GLU A 116 -7.28 -10.10 24.15
CA GLU A 116 -8.59 -9.48 24.30
C GLU A 116 -8.91 -9.35 25.77
N PRO A 117 -9.44 -8.18 26.20
CA PRO A 117 -10.00 -8.11 27.52
C PRO A 117 -11.20 -9.08 27.58
N VAL A 118 -11.07 -10.06 28.42
CA VAL A 118 -12.18 -11.00 28.69
C VAL A 118 -13.30 -10.20 29.36
N ALA A 119 -14.31 -9.94 28.58
CA ALA A 119 -15.51 -9.32 29.13
C ALA A 119 -16.28 -10.32 29.97
#